data_c30ed07084b39854e55a7addf8db1fd6
#
_entry.id   c30ed07084b39854e55a7addf8db1fd6
#
_cell.length_a   1.000
_cell.length_b   1.000
_cell.length_c   1.000
_cell.angle_alpha   90.00
_cell.angle_beta   90.00
_cell.angle_gamma   90.00
#
_symmetry.space_group_name_H-M   'P 1'
#
loop_
_entity.id
_entity.type
_entity.pdbx_description
1 polymer ?
#
loop_
_entity_poly.entity_id
_entity_poly.type
_entity_poly.pdbx_seq_one_letter_code
_entity_poly.pdbx_strand_id
1 'polypeptide(L)'
;TSLEEYIVDGLTNDQEYTFNVVCVYPTGNSIAVETSATPGLIYPILASTELVVWEPSTFAYNDMYFMAGEVKSVSWDFGDGTTSGENNPVHAFTTTGTYTVAVTVTYVNNTTESGSLTVTVGNYKWNSVDLNFGGLTGYVKTSNPVFSPDGKTMYIPTSTPAGHLFAIDVVSGEFKWVFAISQITYGGGALVAPDGTIYQCVRNATINNVYAINPNGTQKWAVKLDAAIGAFPALSADGLLYCLTNKSTLYA
;
A
#
# COMPACT_ATOMS: atom_id res chain seq x y z
N THR A 1 -19.27 -37.12 9.81
CA THR A 1 -18.22 -36.97 10.84
C THR A 1 -18.43 -35.62 11.46
N SER A 2 -18.97 -35.56 12.68
CA SER A 2 -19.01 -34.35 13.49
C SER A 2 -17.56 -33.99 13.85
N LEU A 3 -17.18 -32.73 13.63
CA LEU A 3 -16.00 -32.15 14.25
C LEU A 3 -16.31 -32.07 15.76
N GLU A 4 -15.63 -32.86 16.57
CA GLU A 4 -15.70 -32.73 18.01
C GLU A 4 -14.63 -31.71 18.43
N GLU A 5 -15.07 -30.57 18.92
CA GLU A 5 -14.20 -29.56 19.54
C GLU A 5 -14.04 -29.91 21.02
N TYR A 6 -12.81 -29.83 21.50
CA TYR A 6 -12.49 -30.00 22.90
C TYR A 6 -11.93 -28.70 23.46
N ILE A 7 -12.62 -28.13 24.45
CA ILE A 7 -12.20 -26.89 25.09
C ILE A 7 -11.33 -27.27 26.31
N VAL A 8 -10.12 -26.73 26.37
CA VAL A 8 -9.24 -26.83 27.53
C VAL A 8 -9.19 -25.44 28.19
N ASP A 9 -9.74 -25.33 29.39
CA ASP A 9 -9.77 -24.10 30.19
C ASP A 9 -8.67 -24.07 31.27
N GLY A 10 -8.54 -22.96 31.98
CA GLY A 10 -7.59 -22.79 33.07
C GLY A 10 -6.13 -22.69 32.67
N LEU A 11 -5.83 -22.47 31.38
CA LEU A 11 -4.49 -22.25 30.89
C LEU A 11 -4.03 -20.80 31.17
N THR A 12 -2.73 -20.65 31.40
CA THR A 12 -2.10 -19.32 31.56
C THR A 12 -1.70 -18.78 30.19
N ASN A 13 -2.05 -17.52 29.90
CA ASN A 13 -1.64 -16.85 28.66
C ASN A 13 -0.10 -16.76 28.57
N ASP A 14 0.41 -16.75 27.34
CA ASP A 14 1.84 -16.69 27.00
C ASP A 14 2.68 -17.90 27.48
N GLN A 15 2.04 -18.94 28.00
CA GLN A 15 2.69 -20.20 28.33
C GLN A 15 2.38 -21.25 27.26
N GLU A 16 3.42 -21.85 26.69
CA GLU A 16 3.23 -22.97 25.77
C GLU A 16 2.80 -24.23 26.51
N TYR A 17 1.76 -24.87 26.00
CA TYR A 17 1.25 -26.16 26.50
C TYR A 17 1.32 -27.20 25.38
N THR A 18 1.73 -28.38 25.77
CA THR A 18 1.76 -29.56 24.87
C THR A 18 0.56 -30.44 25.18
N PHE A 19 -0.18 -30.82 24.15
CA PHE A 19 -1.37 -31.66 24.24
C PHE A 19 -1.10 -32.98 23.52
N ASN A 20 -1.51 -34.09 24.16
CA ASN A 20 -1.54 -35.39 23.54
C ASN A 20 -2.99 -35.76 23.22
N VAL A 21 -3.30 -35.83 21.94
CA VAL A 21 -4.65 -36.17 21.45
C VAL A 21 -4.66 -37.64 21.04
N VAL A 22 -5.61 -38.39 21.61
CA VAL A 22 -5.82 -39.79 21.28
C VAL A 22 -7.27 -40.06 20.93
N CYS A 23 -7.53 -40.86 19.91
CA CYS A 23 -8.86 -41.39 19.66
C CYS A 23 -9.09 -42.65 20.51
N VAL A 24 -10.20 -42.69 21.22
CA VAL A 24 -10.60 -43.82 22.05
C VAL A 24 -11.62 -44.68 21.30
N TYR A 25 -11.26 -45.95 21.07
CA TYR A 25 -12.12 -46.94 20.42
C TYR A 25 -12.47 -48.05 21.38
N PRO A 26 -13.55 -48.81 21.15
CA PRO A 26 -13.90 -49.95 21.99
C PRO A 26 -12.79 -51.04 22.04
N THR A 27 -11.94 -51.05 21.05
CA THR A 27 -10.84 -52.06 20.90
C THR A 27 -9.47 -51.52 21.34
N GLY A 28 -9.40 -50.30 21.85
CA GLY A 28 -8.17 -49.65 22.32
C GLY A 28 -8.02 -48.22 21.80
N ASN A 29 -6.97 -47.54 22.25
CA ASN A 29 -6.70 -46.16 21.86
C ASN A 29 -5.82 -46.10 20.62
N SER A 30 -5.93 -45.04 19.84
CA SER A 30 -4.96 -44.71 18.79
C SER A 30 -3.58 -44.36 19.38
N ILE A 31 -2.58 -44.25 18.52
CA ILE A 31 -1.32 -43.59 18.89
C ILE A 31 -1.67 -42.11 19.18
N ALA A 32 -1.07 -41.56 20.23
CA ALA A 32 -1.20 -40.15 20.57
C ALA A 32 -0.58 -39.28 19.47
N VAL A 33 -1.27 -38.22 19.10
CA VAL A 33 -0.73 -37.13 18.30
C VAL A 33 -0.40 -35.98 19.24
N GLU A 34 0.87 -35.60 19.29
CA GLU A 34 1.31 -34.47 20.08
C GLU A 34 1.11 -33.17 19.27
N THR A 35 0.55 -32.17 19.92
CA THR A 35 0.43 -30.81 19.38
C THR A 35 0.68 -29.81 20.50
N SER A 36 1.18 -28.62 20.17
CA SER A 36 1.35 -27.55 21.14
C SER A 36 0.54 -26.32 20.75
N ALA A 37 0.14 -25.56 21.78
CA ALA A 37 -0.49 -24.26 21.62
C ALA A 37 -0.09 -23.36 22.78
N THR A 38 0.04 -22.08 22.49
CA THR A 38 0.22 -21.03 23.48
C THR A 38 -1.09 -20.21 23.53
N PRO A 39 -1.83 -20.24 24.64
CA PRO A 39 -3.00 -19.40 24.78
C PRO A 39 -2.58 -17.93 24.65
N GLY A 40 -3.24 -17.20 23.75
CA GLY A 40 -2.89 -15.83 23.45
C GLY A 40 -3.76 -14.84 24.21
N LEU A 41 -3.19 -13.68 24.53
CA LEU A 41 -3.90 -12.51 24.99
C LEU A 41 -4.71 -11.89 23.83
N ILE A 42 -5.76 -11.15 24.19
CA ILE A 42 -6.40 -10.22 23.24
C ILE A 42 -5.35 -9.19 22.81
N TYR A 43 -5.24 -8.94 21.52
CA TYR A 43 -4.36 -7.90 20.98
C TYR A 43 -4.99 -7.25 19.74
N PRO A 44 -4.67 -5.95 19.49
CA PRO A 44 -5.09 -5.27 18.29
C PRO A 44 -4.48 -5.88 17.03
N ILE A 45 -5.26 -5.90 15.95
CA ILE A 45 -4.83 -6.32 14.62
C ILE A 45 -4.99 -5.14 13.67
N LEU A 46 -3.96 -4.87 12.88
CA LEU A 46 -3.96 -3.90 11.81
C LEU A 46 -3.32 -4.47 10.55
N ALA A 47 -3.70 -3.91 9.39
CA ALA A 47 -3.05 -4.23 8.12
C ALA A 47 -1.59 -3.73 8.08
N SER A 48 -1.28 -2.64 8.79
CA SER A 48 0.06 -2.06 8.93
C SER A 48 0.19 -1.36 10.27
N THR A 49 1.37 -1.42 10.88
CA THR A 49 1.73 -0.63 12.08
C THR A 49 2.38 0.71 11.74
N GLU A 50 2.71 0.94 10.46
CA GLU A 50 3.15 2.21 9.92
C GLU A 50 1.94 2.93 9.32
N LEU A 51 1.51 4.02 9.95
CA LEU A 51 0.32 4.78 9.60
C LEU A 51 0.67 6.20 9.15
N VAL A 52 -0.27 6.86 8.52
CA VAL A 52 -0.13 8.26 8.05
C VAL A 52 -1.15 9.13 8.75
N VAL A 53 -0.75 10.36 9.14
CA VAL A 53 -1.67 11.34 9.72
C VAL A 53 -2.86 11.59 8.80
N TRP A 54 -4.06 11.74 9.39
CA TRP A 54 -5.33 11.96 8.70
C TRP A 54 -5.81 10.82 7.81
N GLU A 55 -5.04 9.73 7.66
CA GLU A 55 -5.48 8.55 6.91
C GLU A 55 -6.20 7.58 7.86
N PRO A 56 -7.49 7.26 7.61
CA PRO A 56 -8.25 6.38 8.48
C PRO A 56 -7.77 4.93 8.35
N SER A 57 -7.60 4.27 9.48
CA SER A 57 -7.25 2.85 9.58
C SER A 57 -8.32 2.10 10.37
N THR A 58 -8.68 0.91 9.90
CA THR A 58 -9.61 0.03 10.61
C THR A 58 -8.85 -0.84 11.58
N PHE A 59 -9.25 -0.81 12.84
CA PHE A 59 -8.72 -1.63 13.91
C PHE A 59 -9.64 -2.82 14.14
N ALA A 60 -9.04 -3.97 14.39
CA ALA A 60 -9.71 -5.19 14.82
C ALA A 60 -8.94 -5.79 16.00
N TYR A 61 -9.49 -6.79 16.65
CA TYR A 61 -8.77 -7.59 17.64
C TYR A 61 -8.91 -9.08 17.28
N ASN A 62 -7.97 -9.90 17.78
CA ASN A 62 -8.01 -11.33 17.55
C ASN A 62 -9.18 -11.93 18.33
N ASP A 63 -10.19 -12.42 17.62
CA ASP A 63 -11.35 -13.11 18.21
C ASP A 63 -11.23 -14.65 18.16
N MET A 64 -10.09 -15.16 17.68
CA MET A 64 -9.89 -16.59 17.39
C MET A 64 -9.73 -17.49 18.63
N TYR A 65 -9.65 -16.93 19.84
CA TYR A 65 -9.41 -17.68 21.06
C TYR A 65 -10.45 -17.44 22.18
N PHE A 66 -11.71 -17.21 21.81
CA PHE A 66 -12.78 -16.97 22.79
C PHE A 66 -13.10 -18.22 23.63
N MET A 67 -12.28 -18.45 24.64
CA MET A 67 -12.57 -19.40 25.71
C MET A 67 -13.27 -18.75 26.91
N ALA A 68 -13.34 -17.41 26.95
CA ALA A 68 -13.86 -16.67 28.09
C ALA A 68 -15.37 -16.41 28.04
N GLY A 69 -16.06 -16.76 26.94
CA GLY A 69 -17.50 -16.61 26.79
C GLY A 69 -17.96 -15.46 25.89
N GLU A 70 -19.23 -15.12 25.95
CA GLU A 70 -19.86 -14.09 25.12
C GLU A 70 -19.33 -12.69 25.48
N VAL A 71 -18.97 -11.90 24.44
CA VAL A 71 -18.49 -10.51 24.60
C VAL A 71 -19.64 -9.60 25.01
N LYS A 72 -19.48 -8.91 26.13
CA LYS A 72 -20.39 -7.89 26.62
C LYS A 72 -20.10 -6.51 26.05
N SER A 73 -18.83 -6.13 25.99
CA SER A 73 -18.40 -4.83 25.45
C SER A 73 -16.92 -4.84 25.08
N VAL A 74 -16.56 -3.96 24.15
CA VAL A 74 -15.19 -3.67 23.74
C VAL A 74 -14.89 -2.21 24.04
N SER A 75 -13.66 -1.90 24.43
CA SER A 75 -13.16 -0.55 24.61
C SER A 75 -11.78 -0.42 24.02
N TRP A 76 -11.62 0.58 23.17
CA TRP A 76 -10.35 0.95 22.54
C TRP A 76 -9.83 2.24 23.14
N ASP A 77 -8.50 2.29 23.37
CA ASP A 77 -7.74 3.49 23.64
C ASP A 77 -6.66 3.60 22.55
N PHE A 78 -6.69 4.66 21.75
CA PHE A 78 -5.73 4.83 20.66
C PHE A 78 -4.40 5.46 21.12
N GLY A 79 -4.29 5.85 22.39
CA GLY A 79 -3.09 6.44 22.94
C GLY A 79 -2.85 7.91 22.56
N ASP A 80 -3.77 8.50 21.81
CA ASP A 80 -3.79 9.92 21.41
C ASP A 80 -4.81 10.75 22.22
N GLY A 81 -5.42 10.14 23.24
CA GLY A 81 -6.48 10.71 24.05
C GLY A 81 -7.89 10.43 23.55
N THR A 82 -8.03 9.70 22.44
CA THR A 82 -9.34 9.28 21.91
C THR A 82 -9.62 7.81 22.21
N THR A 83 -10.91 7.46 22.27
CA THR A 83 -11.37 6.10 22.57
C THR A 83 -12.54 5.70 21.67
N SER A 84 -12.82 4.39 21.57
CA SER A 84 -13.99 3.85 20.88
C SER A 84 -14.56 2.65 21.61
N GLY A 85 -15.88 2.46 21.52
CA GLY A 85 -16.58 1.25 22.00
C GLY A 85 -17.05 0.33 20.86
N GLU A 86 -16.64 0.59 19.62
CA GLU A 86 -17.01 -0.23 18.47
C GLU A 86 -16.15 -1.51 18.40
N ASN A 87 -16.69 -2.59 17.85
CA ASN A 87 -15.95 -3.84 17.70
C ASN A 87 -14.77 -3.68 16.73
N ASN A 88 -15.00 -2.97 15.62
CA ASN A 88 -13.98 -2.70 14.59
C ASN A 88 -13.97 -1.20 14.27
N PRO A 89 -13.38 -0.37 15.14
CA PRO A 89 -13.38 1.07 14.94
C PRO A 89 -12.50 1.50 13.78
N VAL A 90 -12.87 2.61 13.16
CA VAL A 90 -12.04 3.35 12.23
C VAL A 90 -11.48 4.57 12.94
N HIS A 91 -10.16 4.72 12.95
CA HIS A 91 -9.50 5.84 13.60
C HIS A 91 -8.43 6.46 12.69
N ALA A 92 -8.26 7.79 12.78
CA ALA A 92 -7.23 8.55 12.08
C ALA A 92 -6.47 9.43 13.07
N PHE A 93 -5.19 9.19 13.23
CA PHE A 93 -4.31 10.02 14.05
C PHE A 93 -4.10 11.40 13.42
N THR A 94 -4.16 12.46 14.20
CA THR A 94 -4.03 13.84 13.72
C THR A 94 -2.62 14.42 13.84
N THR A 95 -1.72 13.75 14.57
CA THR A 95 -0.33 14.15 14.77
C THR A 95 0.61 12.97 14.56
N THR A 96 1.84 13.26 14.15
CA THR A 96 2.89 12.24 14.03
C THR A 96 3.36 11.81 15.42
N GLY A 97 3.77 10.56 15.53
CA GLY A 97 4.28 10.02 16.79
C GLY A 97 4.21 8.50 16.84
N THR A 98 4.60 7.98 17.98
CA THR A 98 4.42 6.56 18.31
C THR A 98 3.32 6.46 19.35
N TYR A 99 2.31 5.67 19.05
CA TYR A 99 1.14 5.50 19.92
C TYR A 99 1.01 4.03 20.33
N THR A 100 0.59 3.83 21.57
CA THR A 100 0.22 2.50 22.05
C THR A 100 -1.30 2.39 21.98
N VAL A 101 -1.78 1.60 21.02
CA VAL A 101 -3.20 1.31 20.87
C VAL A 101 -3.54 0.11 21.73
N ALA A 102 -4.49 0.26 22.63
CA ALA A 102 -4.96 -0.80 23.53
C ALA A 102 -6.41 -1.17 23.23
N VAL A 103 -6.72 -2.46 23.36
CA VAL A 103 -8.10 -2.98 23.36
C VAL A 103 -8.36 -3.70 24.66
N THR A 104 -9.54 -3.48 25.24
CA THR A 104 -10.06 -4.21 26.39
C THR A 104 -11.40 -4.81 26.03
N VAL A 105 -11.51 -6.12 26.15
CA VAL A 105 -12.75 -6.87 25.97
C VAL A 105 -13.30 -7.25 27.32
N THR A 106 -14.58 -6.95 27.55
CA THR A 106 -15.33 -7.35 28.74
C THR A 106 -16.34 -8.43 28.36
N TYR A 107 -16.32 -9.53 29.07
CA TYR A 107 -17.25 -10.65 28.84
C TYR A 107 -18.49 -10.55 29.70
N VAL A 108 -19.54 -11.32 29.36
CA VAL A 108 -20.82 -11.32 30.10
C VAL A 108 -20.66 -11.72 31.57
N ASN A 109 -19.67 -12.55 31.89
CA ASN A 109 -19.31 -12.91 33.27
C ASN A 109 -18.56 -11.78 34.04
N ASN A 110 -18.38 -10.61 33.42
CA ASN A 110 -17.64 -9.43 33.90
C ASN A 110 -16.12 -9.65 34.06
N THR A 111 -15.53 -10.69 33.52
CA THR A 111 -14.08 -10.77 33.35
C THR A 111 -13.63 -9.86 32.19
N THR A 112 -12.38 -9.43 32.23
CA THR A 112 -11.80 -8.57 31.20
C THR A 112 -10.46 -9.14 30.71
N GLU A 113 -10.22 -8.97 29.42
CA GLU A 113 -8.91 -9.22 28.80
C GLU A 113 -8.48 -7.98 28.04
N SER A 114 -7.19 -7.70 28.00
CA SER A 114 -6.63 -6.52 27.33
C SER A 114 -5.34 -6.86 26.62
N GLY A 115 -5.10 -6.17 25.52
CA GLY A 115 -3.84 -6.23 24.81
C GLY A 115 -3.54 -4.91 24.12
N SER A 116 -2.30 -4.75 23.67
CA SER A 116 -1.86 -3.52 23.02
C SER A 116 -0.93 -3.78 21.85
N LEU A 117 -0.88 -2.81 20.96
CA LEU A 117 0.00 -2.76 19.79
C LEU A 117 0.59 -1.36 19.68
N THR A 118 1.87 -1.27 19.34
CA THR A 118 2.51 0.01 19.05
C THR A 118 2.38 0.31 17.56
N VAL A 119 1.93 1.54 17.23
CA VAL A 119 1.86 2.06 15.86
C VAL A 119 2.74 3.29 15.74
N THR A 120 3.35 3.47 14.57
CA THR A 120 4.12 4.67 14.21
C THR A 120 3.32 5.47 13.19
N VAL A 121 3.07 6.74 13.48
CA VAL A 121 2.32 7.65 12.62
C VAL A 121 3.27 8.68 12.03
N GLY A 122 3.43 8.66 10.72
CA GLY A 122 4.30 9.56 9.96
C GLY A 122 3.53 10.57 9.10
N ASN A 123 4.24 11.54 8.53
CA ASN A 123 3.68 12.50 7.56
C ASN A 123 3.56 11.92 6.16
N TYR A 124 4.21 10.79 5.89
CA TYR A 124 4.35 10.24 4.54
C TYR A 124 3.93 8.79 4.55
N LYS A 125 3.24 8.39 3.51
CA LYS A 125 2.85 7.00 3.26
C LYS A 125 4.08 6.07 3.08
N TRP A 126 5.16 6.65 2.58
CA TRP A 126 6.50 6.06 2.47
C TRP A 126 7.54 7.19 2.51
N ASN A 127 8.72 6.94 3.12
CA ASN A 127 9.70 7.99 3.42
C ASN A 127 10.31 8.64 2.17
N SER A 128 10.75 7.82 1.22
CA SER A 128 11.33 8.28 -0.03
C SER A 128 11.47 7.13 -1.01
N VAL A 129 11.48 7.46 -2.30
CA VAL A 129 11.85 6.53 -3.37
C VAL A 129 13.17 7.00 -3.96
N ASP A 130 14.19 6.15 -3.91
CA ASP A 130 15.44 6.42 -4.61
C ASP A 130 15.27 6.08 -6.09
N LEU A 131 15.30 7.09 -6.95
CA LEU A 131 15.18 6.93 -8.40
C LEU A 131 16.45 6.36 -9.06
N ASN A 132 17.44 5.94 -8.29
CA ASN A 132 18.65 5.23 -8.79
C ASN A 132 18.38 3.73 -9.03
N PHE A 133 17.27 3.39 -9.65
CA PHE A 133 16.89 2.00 -9.91
C PHE A 133 17.90 1.32 -10.83
N GLY A 134 18.53 0.23 -10.35
CA GLY A 134 19.47 -0.59 -11.13
C GLY A 134 20.70 0.16 -11.65
N GLY A 135 21.15 1.23 -10.97
CA GLY A 135 22.26 2.09 -11.41
C GLY A 135 21.85 3.16 -12.43
N LEU A 136 20.56 3.27 -12.75
CA LEU A 136 20.01 4.33 -13.57
C LEU A 136 19.93 5.60 -12.72
N THR A 137 20.78 6.58 -12.99
CA THR A 137 20.73 7.88 -12.33
C THR A 137 19.96 8.88 -13.20
N GLY A 138 18.93 9.48 -12.65
CA GLY A 138 18.17 10.53 -13.33
C GLY A 138 17.80 11.64 -12.36
N TYR A 139 17.99 12.89 -12.79
CA TYR A 139 17.49 14.03 -12.02
C TYR A 139 16.09 14.40 -12.48
N VAL A 140 15.16 14.49 -11.54
CA VAL A 140 13.83 15.08 -11.80
C VAL A 140 14.04 16.57 -12.03
N LYS A 141 13.91 17.00 -13.27
CA LYS A 141 13.94 18.43 -13.61
C LYS A 141 12.58 18.84 -14.18
N THR A 142 11.94 19.79 -13.55
CA THR A 142 10.81 20.59 -14.09
C THR A 142 9.59 19.81 -14.60
N SER A 143 9.50 18.52 -14.37
CA SER A 143 8.32 17.73 -14.75
C SER A 143 7.56 17.30 -13.50
N ASN A 144 6.27 17.56 -13.49
CA ASN A 144 5.40 17.10 -12.41
C ASN A 144 5.12 15.60 -12.57
N PRO A 145 5.04 14.86 -11.47
CA PRO A 145 4.47 13.53 -11.50
C PRO A 145 3.03 13.57 -12.01
N VAL A 146 2.62 12.51 -12.70
CA VAL A 146 1.23 12.30 -13.13
C VAL A 146 0.76 10.94 -12.64
N PHE A 147 -0.56 10.77 -12.50
CA PHE A 147 -1.13 9.55 -11.94
C PHE A 147 -1.92 8.77 -12.99
N SER A 148 -2.00 7.45 -12.81
CA SER A 148 -2.96 6.61 -13.52
C SER A 148 -4.40 7.04 -13.20
N PRO A 149 -5.38 6.75 -14.09
CA PRO A 149 -6.78 7.14 -13.86
C PRO A 149 -7.38 6.59 -12.57
N ASP A 150 -6.90 5.44 -12.09
CA ASP A 150 -7.31 4.82 -10.83
C ASP A 150 -6.54 5.34 -9.59
N GLY A 151 -5.58 6.26 -9.79
CA GLY A 151 -4.75 6.84 -8.74
C GLY A 151 -3.72 5.90 -8.11
N LYS A 152 -3.58 4.65 -8.59
CA LYS A 152 -2.73 3.63 -7.95
C LYS A 152 -1.28 3.62 -8.44
N THR A 153 -1.00 4.27 -9.56
CA THR A 153 0.35 4.36 -10.12
C THR A 153 0.73 5.81 -10.35
N MET A 154 1.89 6.20 -9.86
CA MET A 154 2.49 7.50 -10.11
C MET A 154 3.58 7.35 -11.18
N TYR A 155 3.56 8.21 -12.18
CA TYR A 155 4.55 8.25 -13.25
C TYR A 155 5.46 9.46 -13.08
N ILE A 156 6.77 9.24 -13.01
CA ILE A 156 7.78 10.28 -12.80
C ILE A 156 8.72 10.32 -13.99
N PRO A 157 8.64 11.35 -14.83
CA PRO A 157 9.64 11.56 -15.89
C PRO A 157 10.91 12.18 -15.32
N THR A 158 12.06 11.68 -15.77
CA THR A 158 13.37 12.20 -15.41
C THR A 158 14.14 12.70 -16.64
N SER A 159 15.18 13.52 -16.46
CA SER A 159 15.79 14.22 -17.58
C SER A 159 17.28 13.97 -17.80
N THR A 160 18.09 13.66 -16.82
CA THR A 160 19.55 13.51 -16.99
C THR A 160 20.14 12.51 -16.00
N PRO A 161 21.22 11.75 -16.34
CA PRO A 161 21.97 11.76 -17.59
C PRO A 161 21.28 11.03 -18.73
N ALA A 162 20.27 10.19 -18.44
CA ALA A 162 19.40 9.54 -19.41
C ALA A 162 17.94 9.72 -18.96
N GLY A 163 17.06 10.10 -19.89
CA GLY A 163 15.64 10.25 -19.60
C GLY A 163 14.99 8.89 -19.34
N HIS A 164 14.19 8.81 -18.30
CA HIS A 164 13.37 7.65 -17.96
C HIS A 164 11.99 8.09 -17.57
N LEU A 165 11.02 7.20 -17.73
CA LEU A 165 9.72 7.30 -17.09
C LEU A 165 9.63 6.16 -16.06
N PHE A 166 9.55 6.52 -14.80
CA PHE A 166 9.36 5.58 -13.69
C PHE A 166 7.87 5.42 -13.41
N ALA A 167 7.43 4.20 -13.18
CA ALA A 167 6.13 3.91 -12.62
C ALA A 167 6.30 3.36 -11.21
N ILE A 168 5.62 3.98 -10.26
CA ILE A 168 5.73 3.70 -8.84
C ILE A 168 4.34 3.40 -8.31
N ASP A 169 4.23 2.38 -7.48
CA ASP A 169 3.02 2.10 -6.72
C ASP A 169 2.78 3.19 -5.68
N VAL A 170 1.60 3.81 -5.70
CA VAL A 170 1.28 4.94 -4.81
C VAL A 170 1.16 4.49 -3.34
N VAL A 171 0.81 3.23 -3.11
CA VAL A 171 0.61 2.70 -1.75
C VAL A 171 1.93 2.27 -1.12
N SER A 172 2.72 1.45 -1.83
CA SER A 172 3.96 0.89 -1.29
C SER A 172 5.19 1.75 -1.56
N GLY A 173 5.16 2.65 -2.56
CA GLY A 173 6.34 3.37 -3.03
C GLY A 173 7.29 2.51 -3.88
N GLU A 174 6.93 1.28 -4.19
CA GLU A 174 7.77 0.38 -4.96
C GLU A 174 7.72 0.64 -6.46
N PHE A 175 8.83 0.34 -7.14
CA PHE A 175 8.88 0.43 -8.61
C PHE A 175 8.04 -0.67 -9.25
N LYS A 176 7.14 -0.28 -10.15
CA LYS A 176 6.42 -1.21 -11.04
C LYS A 176 7.21 -1.53 -12.30
N TRP A 177 7.72 -0.49 -12.94
CA TRP A 177 8.53 -0.59 -14.15
C TRP A 177 9.25 0.72 -14.43
N VAL A 178 10.24 0.65 -15.34
CA VAL A 178 10.99 1.79 -15.85
C VAL A 178 11.00 1.72 -17.38
N PHE A 179 10.63 2.82 -18.05
CA PHE A 179 10.73 2.96 -19.49
C PHE A 179 11.92 3.86 -19.83
N ALA A 180 12.89 3.34 -20.59
CA ALA A 180 14.05 4.10 -21.01
C ALA A 180 13.69 5.02 -22.18
N ILE A 181 13.90 6.32 -21.98
CA ILE A 181 13.78 7.34 -23.00
C ILE A 181 15.20 7.68 -23.42
N SER A 182 15.61 7.30 -24.60
CA SER A 182 17.01 7.24 -25.05
C SER A 182 17.81 8.54 -25.00
N GLN A 183 17.27 9.66 -24.54
CA GLN A 183 17.99 10.93 -24.31
C GLN A 183 17.27 11.93 -23.39
N ILE A 184 18.00 13.00 -23.05
CA ILE A 184 17.63 14.07 -22.14
C ILE A 184 16.28 14.70 -22.49
N THR A 185 15.34 14.66 -21.55
CA THR A 185 14.05 15.34 -21.66
C THR A 185 14.10 16.69 -20.94
N TYR A 186 14.17 17.80 -21.67
CA TYR A 186 13.93 19.11 -21.08
C TYR A 186 12.43 19.46 -21.19
N GLY A 187 11.75 19.58 -20.06
CA GLY A 187 10.45 20.26 -19.98
C GLY A 187 9.27 19.58 -20.68
N GLY A 188 9.38 18.31 -21.07
CA GLY A 188 8.25 17.54 -21.58
C GLY A 188 7.61 16.74 -20.45
N GLY A 189 6.50 17.24 -19.88
CA GLY A 189 5.71 16.48 -18.90
C GLY A 189 5.11 15.22 -19.51
N ALA A 190 4.83 14.23 -18.68
CA ALA A 190 3.96 13.12 -19.05
C ALA A 190 2.49 13.55 -18.94
N LEU A 191 1.63 12.94 -19.77
CA LEU A 191 0.17 13.03 -19.67
C LEU A 191 -0.38 11.62 -19.63
N VAL A 192 -1.52 11.43 -18.97
CA VAL A 192 -2.19 10.14 -18.91
C VAL A 192 -3.60 10.27 -19.44
N ALA A 193 -3.92 9.44 -20.45
CA ALA A 193 -5.25 9.37 -21.02
C ALA A 193 -6.21 8.56 -20.12
N PRO A 194 -7.53 8.72 -20.30
CA PRO A 194 -8.53 7.95 -19.55
C PRO A 194 -8.40 6.42 -19.72
N ASP A 195 -7.86 5.95 -20.86
CA ASP A 195 -7.57 4.53 -21.11
C ASP A 195 -6.29 4.03 -20.42
N GLY A 196 -5.58 4.91 -19.69
CA GLY A 196 -4.32 4.64 -19.03
C GLY A 196 -3.08 4.77 -19.93
N THR A 197 -3.22 5.11 -21.21
CA THR A 197 -2.08 5.39 -22.08
C THR A 197 -1.29 6.58 -21.57
N ILE A 198 0.03 6.43 -21.41
CA ILE A 198 0.93 7.48 -20.97
C ILE A 198 1.61 8.10 -22.19
N TYR A 199 1.45 9.41 -22.37
CA TYR A 199 2.14 10.16 -23.40
C TYR A 199 3.34 10.88 -22.81
N GLN A 200 4.55 10.53 -23.27
CA GLN A 200 5.78 11.17 -22.87
C GLN A 200 6.38 11.92 -24.04
N CYS A 201 6.46 13.22 -23.90
CA CYS A 201 7.07 14.09 -24.89
C CYS A 201 8.54 14.32 -24.58
N VAL A 202 9.39 14.15 -25.59
CA VAL A 202 10.84 14.37 -25.48
C VAL A 202 11.20 15.67 -26.18
N ARG A 203 11.77 16.59 -25.43
CA ARG A 203 12.28 17.86 -25.94
C ARG A 203 13.81 17.82 -25.95
N ASN A 204 14.39 17.60 -27.12
CA ASN A 204 15.83 17.65 -27.34
C ASN A 204 16.12 18.33 -28.68
N ALA A 205 17.31 18.91 -28.84
CA ALA A 205 17.72 19.56 -30.10
C ALA A 205 17.77 18.59 -31.32
N THR A 206 17.90 17.30 -31.06
CA THR A 206 18.04 16.25 -32.10
C THR A 206 16.94 15.22 -32.12
N ILE A 207 16.25 15.02 -31.00
CA ILE A 207 15.17 14.02 -30.82
C ILE A 207 13.92 14.71 -30.34
N ASN A 208 12.91 14.73 -31.19
CA ASN A 208 11.61 15.37 -30.92
C ASN A 208 10.52 14.31 -30.98
N ASN A 209 10.66 13.27 -30.17
CA ASN A 209 9.73 12.16 -30.18
C ASN A 209 8.60 12.38 -29.16
N VAL A 210 7.42 11.92 -29.56
CA VAL A 210 6.31 11.64 -28.67
C VAL A 210 6.20 10.13 -28.54
N TYR A 211 6.23 9.63 -27.32
CA TYR A 211 6.01 8.22 -27.01
C TYR A 211 4.62 8.04 -26.43
N ALA A 212 3.89 7.05 -26.91
CA ALA A 212 2.77 6.48 -26.19
C ALA A 212 3.20 5.16 -25.56
N ILE A 213 2.93 5.04 -24.27
CA ILE A 213 3.39 3.94 -23.43
C ILE A 213 2.14 3.31 -22.79
N ASN A 214 2.06 1.98 -22.82
CA ASN A 214 0.99 1.26 -22.16
C ASN A 214 1.14 1.31 -20.64
N PRO A 215 0.06 1.10 -19.86
CA PRO A 215 0.12 1.06 -18.40
C PRO A 215 1.10 0.04 -17.81
N ASN A 216 1.45 -0.99 -18.58
CA ASN A 216 2.44 -2.01 -18.20
C ASN A 216 3.89 -1.65 -18.54
N GLY A 217 4.15 -0.43 -19.03
CA GLY A 217 5.50 0.05 -19.36
C GLY A 217 6.00 -0.31 -20.76
N THR A 218 5.21 -0.97 -21.59
CA THR A 218 5.61 -1.27 -22.98
C THR A 218 5.29 -0.11 -23.92
N GLN A 219 6.13 0.11 -24.93
CA GLN A 219 5.86 1.13 -25.93
C GLN A 219 4.65 0.75 -26.80
N LYS A 220 3.66 1.65 -26.88
CA LYS A 220 2.51 1.52 -27.79
C LYS A 220 2.89 2.02 -29.20
N TRP A 221 3.45 3.21 -29.27
CA TRP A 221 4.03 3.80 -30.48
C TRP A 221 5.00 4.95 -30.13
N ALA A 222 5.77 5.38 -31.11
CA ALA A 222 6.58 6.58 -31.05
C ALA A 222 6.53 7.33 -32.38
N VAL A 223 6.40 8.66 -32.33
CA VAL A 223 6.37 9.54 -33.50
C VAL A 223 7.42 10.62 -33.34
N LYS A 224 8.19 10.88 -34.40
CA LYS A 224 9.14 11.99 -34.45
C LYS A 224 8.46 13.21 -35.06
N LEU A 225 8.53 14.35 -34.35
CA LEU A 225 8.03 15.62 -34.83
C LEU A 225 9.11 16.40 -35.65
N ASP A 226 8.68 17.41 -36.38
CA ASP A 226 9.55 18.24 -37.26
C ASP A 226 10.50 19.14 -36.48
N ALA A 227 10.22 19.45 -35.26
CA ALA A 227 11.03 20.28 -34.37
C ALA A 227 10.79 19.93 -32.90
N ALA A 228 11.59 20.51 -32.01
CA ALA A 228 11.41 20.39 -30.57
C ALA A 228 10.04 20.88 -30.12
N ILE A 229 9.44 20.20 -29.16
CA ILE A 229 8.18 20.60 -28.56
C ILE A 229 8.42 21.91 -27.79
N GLY A 230 7.69 22.95 -28.16
CA GLY A 230 7.85 24.31 -27.64
C GLY A 230 7.09 24.59 -26.35
N ALA A 231 6.01 23.86 -26.12
CA ALA A 231 5.13 24.02 -24.97
C ALA A 231 4.75 22.65 -24.40
N PHE A 232 4.12 22.65 -23.21
CA PHE A 232 3.56 21.41 -22.66
C PHE A 232 2.44 20.90 -23.60
N PRO A 233 2.42 19.62 -23.93
CA PRO A 233 1.35 19.02 -24.70
C PRO A 233 0.04 19.08 -23.91
N ALA A 234 -1.08 19.05 -24.63
CA ALA A 234 -2.42 19.00 -24.05
C ALA A 234 -3.15 17.74 -24.54
N LEU A 235 -3.97 17.18 -23.68
CA LEU A 235 -4.85 16.06 -24.00
C LEU A 235 -6.29 16.54 -23.90
N SER A 236 -7.05 16.32 -24.97
CA SER A 236 -8.49 16.60 -24.96
C SER A 236 -9.27 15.49 -24.25
N ALA A 237 -10.53 15.77 -23.90
CA ALA A 237 -11.38 14.80 -23.21
C ALA A 237 -11.70 13.55 -24.05
N ASP A 238 -11.67 13.67 -25.36
CA ASP A 238 -11.85 12.58 -26.35
C ASP A 238 -10.54 11.83 -26.69
N GLY A 239 -9.42 12.17 -26.01
CA GLY A 239 -8.15 11.46 -26.10
C GLY A 239 -7.21 11.94 -27.20
N LEU A 240 -7.46 13.07 -27.87
CA LEU A 240 -6.53 13.65 -28.83
C LEU A 240 -5.38 14.38 -28.12
N LEU A 241 -4.16 14.08 -28.53
CA LEU A 241 -2.96 14.70 -28.02
C LEU A 241 -2.51 15.85 -28.91
N TYR A 242 -2.41 17.04 -28.36
CA TYR A 242 -1.96 18.24 -29.06
C TYR A 242 -0.52 18.59 -28.69
N CYS A 243 0.35 18.66 -29.69
CA CYS A 243 1.76 19.02 -29.52
C CYS A 243 2.10 20.23 -30.39
N LEU A 244 2.57 21.32 -29.77
CA LEU A 244 3.07 22.50 -30.47
C LEU A 244 4.58 22.47 -30.53
N THR A 245 5.16 22.57 -31.73
CA THR A 245 6.61 22.63 -31.92
C THR A 245 7.16 24.05 -31.97
N ASN A 246 8.48 24.21 -31.78
CA ASN A 246 9.17 25.49 -31.88
C ASN A 246 9.15 26.09 -33.31
N LYS A 247 8.71 25.34 -34.32
CA LYS A 247 8.43 25.82 -35.67
C LYS A 247 7.01 26.28 -35.88
N SER A 248 6.24 26.45 -34.77
CA SER A 248 4.84 26.85 -34.79
C SER A 248 3.93 25.85 -35.51
N THR A 249 4.34 24.57 -35.58
CA THR A 249 3.49 23.51 -36.10
C THR A 249 2.71 22.86 -34.96
N LEU A 250 1.39 22.81 -35.09
CA LEU A 250 0.50 22.10 -34.17
C LEU A 250 0.18 20.72 -34.76
N TYR A 251 0.47 19.70 -34.00
CA TYR A 251 0.09 18.30 -34.28
C TYR A 251 -1.07 17.87 -33.38
N ALA A 252 -1.97 17.04 -33.93
CA ALA A 252 -3.04 16.38 -33.19
C ALA A 252 -3.14 14.91 -33.61
#